data_e090d973ed764f26220db6bddb76c743
#
_entry.id   e090d973ed764f26220db6bddb76c743
#
_cell.length_a   1.000
_cell.length_b   1.000
_cell.length_c   1.000
_cell.angle_alpha   90.00
_cell.angle_beta   90.00
_cell.angle_gamma   90.00
#
_symmetry.space_group_name_H-M   'P 1'
#
loop_
_entity.id
_entity.type
_entity.pdbx_description
1 polymer ?
#
loop_
_entity_poly.entity_id
_entity_poly.type
_entity_poly.pdbx_seq_one_letter_code
_entity_poly.pdbx_strand_id
1 'polypeptide(L)'
;ERDGRQYRLIDTAGLRRKGKVEEAVEKFSVVKTLQAIEQCQVAVLLLDATEGVTDQDATVLGAVLDAGRALVVAINKWDGLTAYQREQAEALLARKLGFVEWAEAVRISALHGSGLRELFKAIHRAHASATKEFGTSEVNKALEIAYETNPPPSIRGHVSKLRYVHPGGANPPTFIVHGTRLKVLPESYKRYLENFFRKRFKLVGTPV
;
A
#
# COMPACT_ATOMS: atom_id res chain seq x y z
N GLU A 1 -22.65 -7.66 5.01
CA GLU A 1 -22.25 -8.86 4.25
C GLU A 1 -22.34 -8.60 2.75
N ARG A 2 -21.40 -9.12 1.98
CA ARG A 2 -21.41 -9.04 0.53
C ARG A 2 -20.73 -10.28 -0.07
N ASP A 3 -21.36 -10.91 -1.06
CA ASP A 3 -20.85 -12.10 -1.75
C ASP A 3 -20.43 -13.23 -0.77
N GLY A 4 -21.23 -13.45 0.31
CA GLY A 4 -20.99 -14.45 1.35
C GLY A 4 -19.83 -14.13 2.31
N ARG A 5 -19.30 -12.90 2.29
CA ARG A 5 -18.21 -12.45 3.16
C ARG A 5 -18.69 -11.37 4.12
N GLN A 6 -18.22 -11.43 5.35
CA GLN A 6 -18.47 -10.40 6.35
C GLN A 6 -17.38 -9.33 6.31
N TYR A 7 -17.78 -8.07 6.45
CA TYR A 7 -16.90 -6.91 6.52
C TYR A 7 -17.20 -6.13 7.77
N ARG A 8 -16.15 -5.69 8.45
CA ARG A 8 -16.23 -4.65 9.46
C ARG A 8 -15.72 -3.36 8.84
N LEU A 9 -16.61 -2.41 8.62
CA LEU A 9 -16.24 -1.08 8.14
C LEU A 9 -15.91 -0.20 9.35
N ILE A 10 -14.74 0.44 9.30
CA ILE A 10 -14.32 1.43 10.29
C ILE A 10 -14.29 2.75 9.53
N ASP A 11 -15.32 3.59 9.77
CA ASP A 11 -15.37 4.93 9.20
C ASP A 11 -14.47 5.86 10.01
N THR A 12 -13.54 6.50 9.35
CA THR A 12 -12.78 7.61 9.91
C THR A 12 -13.55 8.87 9.60
N ALA A 13 -14.09 9.55 10.63
CA ALA A 13 -14.72 10.87 10.47
C ALA A 13 -13.80 11.73 9.60
N GLY A 14 -14.26 12.04 8.38
CA GLY A 14 -13.44 12.58 7.30
C GLY A 14 -12.50 13.68 7.77
N LEU A 15 -11.21 13.49 7.59
CA LEU A 15 -10.17 14.48 7.88
C LEU A 15 -10.35 15.76 7.03
N ARG A 16 -11.22 15.71 6.03
CA ARG A 16 -11.57 16.83 5.14
C ARG A 16 -12.60 17.76 5.76
N ARG A 17 -12.30 18.47 6.82
CA ARG A 17 -13.08 19.65 7.19
C ARG A 17 -12.33 20.91 6.78
N LYS A 18 -12.76 21.49 5.66
CA LYS A 18 -12.50 22.90 5.37
C LYS A 18 -13.28 23.73 6.39
N GLY A 19 -12.60 24.37 7.33
CA GLY A 19 -13.17 25.34 8.22
C GLY A 19 -12.48 25.37 9.57
N LYS A 20 -12.36 26.57 10.14
CA LYS A 20 -11.86 26.85 11.49
C LYS A 20 -12.58 25.94 12.50
N VAL A 21 -11.96 24.85 12.89
CA VAL A 21 -12.39 24.01 14.00
C VAL A 21 -11.20 23.90 14.95
N GLU A 22 -11.49 24.14 16.23
CA GLU A 22 -10.53 24.19 17.33
C GLU A 22 -9.51 23.06 17.29
N GLU A 23 -8.25 23.36 17.51
CA GLU A 23 -7.09 22.45 17.51
C GLU A 23 -7.30 21.13 18.29
N ALA A 24 -8.17 21.13 19.30
CA ALA A 24 -8.50 19.95 20.10
C ALA A 24 -9.30 18.90 19.33
N VAL A 25 -10.26 19.32 18.48
CA VAL A 25 -11.11 18.43 17.68
C VAL A 25 -10.32 17.84 16.53
N GLU A 26 -9.39 18.60 15.97
CA GLU A 26 -8.50 18.14 14.89
C GLU A 26 -7.53 17.07 15.39
N LYS A 27 -6.88 17.28 16.52
CA LYS A 27 -6.01 16.30 17.18
C LYS A 27 -6.75 14.99 17.52
N PHE A 28 -7.99 15.11 18.00
CA PHE A 28 -8.81 13.93 18.34
C PHE A 28 -9.24 13.14 17.09
N SER A 29 -9.51 13.82 15.98
CA SER A 29 -9.82 13.19 14.68
C SER A 29 -8.62 12.44 14.11
N VAL A 30 -7.39 13.00 14.20
CA VAL A 30 -6.15 12.35 13.78
C VAL A 30 -5.88 11.08 14.58
N VAL A 31 -6.01 11.14 15.92
CA VAL A 31 -5.80 9.97 16.79
C VAL A 31 -6.78 8.83 16.45
N LYS A 32 -8.06 9.15 16.23
CA LYS A 32 -9.06 8.15 15.83
C LYS A 32 -8.75 7.54 14.46
N THR A 33 -8.27 8.33 13.53
CA THR A 33 -7.88 7.83 12.20
C THR A 33 -6.69 6.89 12.31
N LEU A 34 -5.67 7.22 13.10
CA LEU A 34 -4.53 6.33 13.34
C LEU A 34 -4.96 5.02 14.01
N GLN A 35 -5.83 5.08 15.02
CA GLN A 35 -6.40 3.89 15.65
C GLN A 35 -7.20 3.02 14.66
N ALA A 36 -7.97 3.62 13.76
CA ALA A 36 -8.70 2.91 12.72
C ALA A 36 -7.75 2.21 11.74
N ILE A 37 -6.66 2.89 11.34
CA ILE A 37 -5.61 2.33 10.48
C ILE A 37 -4.94 1.14 11.17
N GLU A 38 -4.61 1.23 12.45
CA GLU A 38 -4.02 0.13 13.21
C GLU A 38 -4.93 -1.09 13.34
N GLN A 39 -6.25 -0.90 13.35
CA GLN A 39 -7.23 -1.96 13.51
C GLN A 39 -7.69 -2.61 12.21
N CYS A 40 -7.46 -1.97 11.06
CA CYS A 40 -7.91 -2.51 9.77
C CYS A 40 -6.88 -3.47 9.17
N GLN A 41 -7.33 -4.39 8.30
CA GLN A 41 -6.47 -5.20 7.45
C GLN A 41 -6.20 -4.51 6.11
N VAL A 42 -7.21 -3.83 5.58
CA VAL A 42 -7.13 -3.10 4.31
C VAL A 42 -7.64 -1.68 4.52
N ALA A 43 -6.82 -0.71 4.21
CA ALA A 43 -7.22 0.69 4.13
C ALA A 43 -7.73 1.01 2.72
N VAL A 44 -8.84 1.73 2.63
CA VAL A 44 -9.34 2.28 1.37
C VAL A 44 -9.13 3.78 1.41
N LEU A 45 -8.16 4.27 0.63
CA LEU A 45 -7.93 5.71 0.47
C LEU A 45 -8.92 6.24 -0.57
N LEU A 46 -9.86 7.08 -0.14
CA LEU A 46 -10.88 7.68 -0.99
C LEU A 46 -10.41 9.04 -1.47
N LEU A 47 -10.16 9.18 -2.77
CA LEU A 47 -9.75 10.42 -3.41
C LEU A 47 -10.92 11.02 -4.21
N ASP A 48 -11.01 12.33 -4.23
CA ASP A 48 -11.90 13.07 -5.12
C ASP A 48 -11.21 13.35 -6.45
N ALA A 49 -11.75 12.80 -7.55
CA ALA A 49 -11.15 12.95 -8.88
C ALA A 49 -11.11 14.42 -9.35
N THR A 50 -11.98 15.27 -8.82
CA THR A 50 -12.03 16.71 -9.18
C THR A 50 -11.00 17.55 -8.43
N GLU A 51 -10.57 17.11 -7.24
CA GLU A 51 -9.57 17.80 -6.41
C GLU A 51 -8.16 17.20 -6.57
N GLY A 52 -8.09 15.93 -6.99
CA GLY A 52 -6.84 15.17 -7.07
C GLY A 52 -6.30 14.76 -5.71
N VAL A 53 -4.99 14.53 -5.61
CA VAL A 53 -4.30 14.13 -4.38
C VAL A 53 -3.88 15.38 -3.62
N THR A 54 -4.42 15.56 -2.42
CA THR A 54 -4.10 16.66 -1.50
C THR A 54 -2.95 16.29 -0.55
N ASP A 55 -2.35 17.28 0.12
CA ASP A 55 -1.30 17.02 1.12
C ASP A 55 -1.83 16.22 2.33
N GLN A 56 -3.11 16.37 2.63
CA GLN A 56 -3.78 15.60 3.68
C GLN A 56 -3.92 14.13 3.27
N ASP A 57 -4.29 13.85 2.01
CA ASP A 57 -4.33 12.48 1.48
C ASP A 57 -2.93 11.84 1.54
N ALA A 58 -1.88 12.60 1.23
CA ALA A 58 -0.49 12.14 1.34
C ALA A 58 -0.09 11.81 2.79
N THR A 59 -0.55 12.60 3.76
CA THR A 59 -0.31 12.36 5.20
C THR A 59 -1.00 11.08 5.66
N VAL A 60 -2.28 10.89 5.28
CA VAL A 60 -3.02 9.65 5.61
C VAL A 60 -2.39 8.44 4.94
N LEU A 61 -1.98 8.57 3.68
CA LEU A 61 -1.28 7.52 2.95
C LEU A 61 0.02 7.13 3.66
N GLY A 62 0.82 8.10 4.11
CA GLY A 62 2.01 7.86 4.91
C GLY A 62 1.71 7.02 6.16
N ALA A 63 0.68 7.39 6.92
CA ALA A 63 0.27 6.65 8.11
C ALA A 63 -0.19 5.20 7.79
N VAL A 64 -0.87 4.97 6.66
CA VAL A 64 -1.25 3.61 6.21
C VAL A 64 -0.02 2.77 5.89
N LEU A 65 0.98 3.35 5.23
CA LEU A 65 2.23 2.68 4.88
C LEU A 65 3.06 2.36 6.13
N ASP A 66 3.20 3.32 7.04
CA ASP A 66 3.94 3.15 8.30
C ASP A 66 3.31 2.07 9.18
N ALA A 67 1.98 1.97 9.17
CA ALA A 67 1.25 0.90 9.85
C ALA A 67 1.31 -0.45 9.12
N GLY A 68 1.91 -0.51 7.93
CA GLY A 68 2.03 -1.75 7.14
C GLY A 68 0.71 -2.29 6.63
N ARG A 69 -0.32 -1.45 6.44
CA ARG A 69 -1.64 -1.93 6.03
C ARG A 69 -1.74 -2.11 4.54
N ALA A 70 -2.53 -3.10 4.12
CA ALA A 70 -2.89 -3.23 2.73
C ALA A 70 -3.69 -2.00 2.28
N LEU A 71 -3.52 -1.59 1.03
CA LEU A 71 -4.04 -0.34 0.49
C LEU A 71 -4.77 -0.56 -0.83
N VAL A 72 -5.95 0.03 -0.94
CA VAL A 72 -6.66 0.22 -2.21
C VAL A 72 -6.99 1.70 -2.34
N VAL A 73 -6.77 2.27 -3.51
CA VAL A 73 -7.11 3.67 -3.80
C VAL A 73 -8.43 3.70 -4.56
N ALA A 74 -9.44 4.34 -4.00
CA ALA A 74 -10.73 4.56 -4.64
C ALA A 74 -10.85 6.00 -5.13
N ILE A 75 -10.92 6.19 -6.44
CA ILE A 75 -11.00 7.50 -7.09
C ILE A 75 -12.48 7.78 -7.36
N ASN A 76 -13.08 8.61 -6.51
CA ASN A 76 -14.50 8.92 -6.53
C ASN A 76 -14.84 10.10 -7.44
N LYS A 77 -16.10 10.24 -7.80
CA LYS A 77 -16.65 11.26 -8.71
C LYS A 77 -16.13 11.16 -10.14
N TRP A 78 -15.71 9.95 -10.54
CA TRP A 78 -15.13 9.71 -11.87
C TRP A 78 -16.14 9.94 -13.01
N ASP A 79 -17.41 9.73 -12.74
CA ASP A 79 -18.53 9.96 -13.65
C ASP A 79 -18.72 11.43 -14.04
N GLY A 80 -18.40 12.36 -13.15
CA GLY A 80 -18.53 13.79 -13.38
C GLY A 80 -17.42 14.42 -14.23
N LEU A 81 -16.39 13.66 -14.63
CA LEU A 81 -15.24 14.18 -15.40
C LEU A 81 -15.44 14.06 -16.92
N THR A 82 -15.07 15.09 -17.66
CA THR A 82 -14.89 15.05 -19.11
C THR A 82 -13.70 14.15 -19.49
N ALA A 83 -13.60 13.75 -20.77
CA ALA A 83 -12.48 12.93 -21.25
C ALA A 83 -11.12 13.60 -20.98
N TYR A 84 -11.00 14.89 -21.22
CA TYR A 84 -9.79 15.68 -20.95
C TYR A 84 -9.44 15.69 -19.44
N GLN A 85 -10.43 15.92 -18.59
CA GLN A 85 -10.21 15.92 -17.13
C GLN A 85 -9.78 14.54 -16.61
N ARG A 86 -10.30 13.45 -17.19
CA ARG A 86 -9.88 12.09 -16.85
C ARG A 86 -8.40 11.86 -17.18
N GLU A 87 -7.96 12.27 -18.35
CA GLU A 87 -6.55 12.16 -18.75
C GLU A 87 -5.63 12.94 -17.80
N GLN A 88 -6.01 14.18 -17.44
CA GLN A 88 -5.26 14.98 -16.48
C GLN A 88 -5.23 14.35 -15.08
N ALA A 89 -6.35 13.81 -14.61
CA ALA A 89 -6.43 13.14 -13.33
C ALA A 89 -5.55 11.87 -13.29
N GLU A 90 -5.56 11.05 -14.35
CA GLU A 90 -4.69 9.88 -14.47
C GLU A 90 -3.20 10.26 -14.43
N ALA A 91 -2.79 11.26 -15.18
CA ALA A 91 -1.40 11.73 -15.19
C ALA A 91 -0.96 12.24 -13.81
N LEU A 92 -1.84 12.97 -13.12
CA LEU A 92 -1.58 13.48 -11.77
C LEU A 92 -1.46 12.35 -10.74
N LEU A 93 -2.38 11.38 -10.79
CA LEU A 93 -2.37 10.21 -9.92
C LEU A 93 -1.10 9.38 -10.12
N ALA A 94 -0.74 9.07 -11.37
CA ALA A 94 0.48 8.33 -11.69
C ALA A 94 1.73 9.03 -11.14
N ARG A 95 1.80 10.37 -11.24
CA ARG A 95 2.92 11.15 -10.72
C ARG A 95 2.95 11.18 -9.19
N LYS A 96 1.80 11.39 -8.53
CA LYS A 96 1.74 11.56 -7.06
C LYS A 96 1.73 10.23 -6.30
N LEU A 97 1.20 9.16 -6.90
CA LEU A 97 1.08 7.84 -6.27
C LEU A 97 2.06 6.79 -6.83
N GLY A 98 3.04 7.19 -7.66
CA GLY A 98 4.00 6.28 -8.26
C GLY A 98 4.83 5.47 -7.24
N PHE A 99 5.00 5.97 -6.02
CA PHE A 99 5.70 5.26 -4.94
C PHE A 99 4.85 4.14 -4.30
N VAL A 100 3.55 4.07 -4.60
CA VAL A 100 2.60 3.01 -4.18
C VAL A 100 1.94 2.34 -5.40
N GLU A 101 2.64 2.23 -6.52
CA GLU A 101 2.14 1.59 -7.76
C GLU A 101 1.63 0.16 -7.58
N TRP A 102 2.03 -0.50 -6.47
CA TRP A 102 1.56 -1.82 -6.07
C TRP A 102 0.13 -1.80 -5.51
N ALA A 103 -0.41 -0.64 -5.12
CA ALA A 103 -1.78 -0.48 -4.68
C ALA A 103 -2.70 -0.32 -5.90
N GLU A 104 -3.80 -1.06 -5.91
CA GLU A 104 -4.78 -0.93 -7.00
C GLU A 104 -5.56 0.37 -6.88
N ALA A 105 -5.67 1.11 -7.99
CA ALA A 105 -6.51 2.30 -8.09
C ALA A 105 -7.79 1.97 -8.86
N VAL A 106 -8.94 2.15 -8.22
CA VAL A 106 -10.26 1.84 -8.77
C VAL A 106 -11.07 3.12 -8.92
N ARG A 107 -11.62 3.35 -10.12
CA ARG A 107 -12.49 4.50 -10.43
C ARG A 107 -13.91 4.15 -10.02
N ILE A 108 -14.51 5.00 -9.21
CA ILE A 108 -15.85 4.79 -8.69
C ILE A 108 -16.73 6.03 -8.81
N SER A 109 -18.03 5.82 -8.77
CA SER A 109 -19.00 6.84 -8.42
C SER A 109 -19.80 6.34 -7.22
N ALA A 110 -19.55 6.91 -6.06
CA ALA A 110 -20.31 6.58 -4.86
C ALA A 110 -21.79 6.99 -5.00
N LEU A 111 -22.06 8.03 -5.79
CA LEU A 111 -23.42 8.50 -6.05
C LEU A 111 -24.24 7.49 -6.88
N HIS A 112 -23.64 6.92 -7.91
CA HIS A 112 -24.31 6.01 -8.85
C HIS A 112 -23.98 4.53 -8.60
N GLY A 113 -23.09 4.22 -7.65
CA GLY A 113 -22.70 2.86 -7.32
C GLY A 113 -21.80 2.18 -8.36
N SER A 114 -21.37 2.90 -9.41
CA SER A 114 -20.48 2.35 -10.42
C SER A 114 -19.06 2.13 -9.85
N GLY A 115 -18.38 1.06 -10.31
CA GLY A 115 -17.04 0.69 -9.85
C GLY A 115 -16.97 0.03 -8.46
N LEU A 116 -18.07 -0.03 -7.70
CA LEU A 116 -18.06 -0.61 -6.35
C LEU A 116 -17.76 -2.12 -6.37
N ARG A 117 -18.21 -2.84 -7.39
CA ARG A 117 -17.89 -4.27 -7.52
C ARG A 117 -16.38 -4.48 -7.70
N GLU A 118 -15.76 -3.68 -8.52
CA GLU A 118 -14.31 -3.69 -8.77
C GLU A 118 -13.52 -3.28 -7.51
N LEU A 119 -14.02 -2.30 -6.76
CA LEU A 119 -13.45 -1.90 -5.48
C LEU A 119 -13.42 -3.06 -4.48
N PHE A 120 -14.53 -3.79 -4.32
CA PHE A 120 -14.55 -4.95 -3.42
C PHE A 120 -13.63 -6.07 -3.89
N LYS A 121 -13.52 -6.31 -5.21
CA LYS A 121 -12.54 -7.27 -5.74
C LYS A 121 -11.10 -6.84 -5.44
N ALA A 122 -10.77 -5.55 -5.57
CA ALA A 122 -9.45 -5.03 -5.23
C ALA A 122 -9.16 -5.20 -3.73
N ILE A 123 -10.13 -4.90 -2.85
CA ILE A 123 -10.02 -5.13 -1.41
C ILE A 123 -9.73 -6.61 -1.11
N HIS A 124 -10.41 -7.55 -1.79
CA HIS A 124 -10.16 -8.98 -1.60
C HIS A 124 -8.75 -9.39 -2.03
N ARG A 125 -8.27 -8.89 -3.18
CA ARG A 125 -6.91 -9.18 -3.65
C ARG A 125 -5.86 -8.63 -2.69
N ALA A 126 -6.05 -7.40 -2.22
CA ALA A 126 -5.16 -6.76 -1.25
C ALA A 126 -5.12 -7.53 0.07
N HIS A 127 -6.29 -7.90 0.61
CA HIS A 127 -6.40 -8.73 1.82
C HIS A 127 -5.73 -10.08 1.65
N ALA A 128 -6.03 -10.79 0.56
CA ALA A 128 -5.44 -12.11 0.29
C ALA A 128 -3.91 -12.05 0.15
N SER A 129 -3.39 -10.96 -0.44
CA SER A 129 -1.94 -10.73 -0.53
C SER A 129 -1.34 -10.42 0.83
N ALA A 130 -1.99 -9.58 1.64
CA ALA A 130 -1.51 -9.17 2.96
C ALA A 130 -1.46 -10.35 3.96
N THR A 131 -2.42 -11.26 3.86
CA THR A 131 -2.55 -12.42 4.77
C THR A 131 -1.93 -13.71 4.21
N LYS A 132 -1.24 -13.62 3.06
CA LYS A 132 -0.60 -14.77 2.44
C LYS A 132 0.55 -15.30 3.31
N GLU A 133 0.53 -16.59 3.57
CA GLU A 133 1.61 -17.30 4.24
C GLU A 133 2.61 -17.89 3.24
N PHE A 134 3.87 -17.98 3.65
CA PHE A 134 4.97 -18.43 2.80
C PHE A 134 5.77 -19.52 3.48
N GLY A 135 6.18 -20.53 2.71
CA GLY A 135 7.13 -21.53 3.15
C GLY A 135 8.58 -21.02 3.13
N THR A 136 9.36 -21.37 4.15
CA THR A 136 10.77 -20.95 4.25
C THR A 136 11.59 -21.37 3.01
N SER A 137 11.37 -22.57 2.46
CA SER A 137 12.05 -23.02 1.24
C SER A 137 11.71 -22.15 0.03
N GLU A 138 10.44 -21.75 -0.10
CA GLU A 138 9.96 -20.91 -1.20
C GLU A 138 10.60 -19.52 -1.20
N VAL A 139 10.67 -18.90 -0.01
CA VAL A 139 11.26 -17.56 0.09
C VAL A 139 12.78 -17.59 -0.05
N ASN A 140 13.46 -18.67 0.38
CA ASN A 140 14.90 -18.82 0.15
C ASN A 140 15.24 -18.97 -1.34
N LYS A 141 14.49 -19.77 -2.09
CA LYS A 141 14.65 -19.86 -3.56
C LYS A 141 14.45 -18.51 -4.24
N ALA A 142 13.48 -17.71 -3.75
CA ALA A 142 13.26 -16.37 -4.28
C ALA A 142 14.44 -15.44 -3.97
N LEU A 143 15.03 -15.52 -2.76
CA LEU A 143 16.22 -14.74 -2.39
C LEU A 143 17.44 -15.12 -3.25
N GLU A 144 17.67 -16.40 -3.49
CA GLU A 144 18.75 -16.88 -4.36
C GLU A 144 18.63 -16.27 -5.76
N ILE A 145 17.45 -16.37 -6.38
CA ILE A 145 17.19 -15.78 -7.70
C ILE A 145 17.38 -14.25 -7.68
N ALA A 146 16.91 -13.57 -6.64
CA ALA A 146 17.10 -12.13 -6.50
C ALA A 146 18.58 -11.76 -6.42
N TYR A 147 19.36 -12.52 -5.64
CA TYR A 147 20.80 -12.32 -5.47
C TYR A 147 21.56 -12.56 -6.77
N GLU A 148 21.23 -13.62 -7.50
CA GLU A 148 21.84 -13.94 -8.80
C GLU A 148 21.50 -12.90 -9.88
N THR A 149 20.24 -12.43 -9.89
CA THR A 149 19.78 -11.44 -10.88
C THR A 149 20.42 -10.08 -10.67
N ASN A 150 20.58 -9.64 -9.42
CA ASN A 150 21.16 -8.36 -9.08
C ASN A 150 21.90 -8.48 -7.73
N PRO A 151 23.20 -8.80 -7.74
CA PRO A 151 23.99 -8.88 -6.52
C PRO A 151 24.08 -7.56 -5.76
N PRO A 152 24.20 -7.57 -4.42
CA PRO A 152 24.39 -6.34 -3.65
C PRO A 152 25.63 -5.56 -4.10
N PRO A 153 25.54 -4.23 -4.14
CA PRO A 153 26.69 -3.40 -4.52
C PRO A 153 27.82 -3.50 -3.50
N SER A 154 29.06 -3.35 -3.99
CA SER A 154 30.22 -3.21 -3.11
C SER A 154 30.23 -1.83 -2.46
N ILE A 155 30.36 -1.78 -1.13
CA ILE A 155 30.48 -0.55 -0.36
C ILE A 155 31.82 -0.56 0.37
N ARG A 156 32.67 0.41 0.06
CA ARG A 156 34.04 0.51 0.60
C ARG A 156 34.85 -0.80 0.45
N GLY A 157 34.77 -1.40 -0.73
CA GLY A 157 35.47 -2.66 -1.04
C GLY A 157 34.87 -3.93 -0.42
N HIS A 158 33.68 -3.81 0.19
CA HIS A 158 33.03 -4.96 0.82
C HIS A 158 31.63 -5.18 0.25
N VAL A 159 31.27 -6.44 0.02
CA VAL A 159 29.93 -6.85 -0.46
C VAL A 159 29.14 -7.46 0.69
N SER A 160 27.89 -7.05 0.82
CA SER A 160 26.93 -7.66 1.75
C SER A 160 26.57 -9.07 1.23
N LYS A 161 26.57 -10.07 2.11
CA LYS A 161 26.19 -11.44 1.72
C LYS A 161 24.84 -11.77 2.35
N LEU A 162 23.81 -11.94 1.52
CA LEU A 162 22.51 -12.47 1.92
C LEU A 162 22.64 -13.99 2.00
N ARG A 163 22.38 -14.57 3.17
CA ARG A 163 22.59 -16.01 3.38
C ARG A 163 21.32 -16.82 3.32
N TYR A 164 20.28 -16.34 4.02
CA TYR A 164 18.99 -16.98 4.01
C TYR A 164 17.89 -16.00 4.43
N VAL A 165 16.64 -16.37 4.17
CA VAL A 165 15.46 -15.61 4.52
C VAL A 165 14.38 -16.52 5.12
N HIS A 166 13.64 -16.02 6.10
CA HIS A 166 12.45 -16.71 6.59
C HIS A 166 11.27 -15.74 6.70
N PRO A 167 10.02 -16.24 6.61
CA PRO A 167 8.84 -15.44 6.86
C PRO A 167 8.84 -14.90 8.29
N GLY A 168 8.60 -13.61 8.47
CA GLY A 168 8.54 -12.94 9.76
C GLY A 168 7.11 -12.65 10.23
N GLY A 169 6.12 -12.92 9.38
CA GLY A 169 4.72 -12.67 9.67
C GLY A 169 3.91 -12.34 8.42
N ALA A 170 2.61 -12.14 8.64
CA ALA A 170 1.66 -11.68 7.64
C ALA A 170 1.01 -10.38 8.12
N ASN A 171 0.41 -9.65 7.17
CA ASN A 171 -0.31 -8.38 7.38
C ASN A 171 0.55 -7.26 8.04
N PRO A 172 1.62 -6.83 7.36
CA PRO A 172 2.02 -7.15 5.99
C PRO A 172 2.88 -8.43 5.89
N PRO A 173 3.05 -9.02 4.70
CA PRO A 173 4.04 -10.06 4.46
C PRO A 173 5.43 -9.53 4.82
N THR A 174 6.08 -10.19 5.76
CA THR A 174 7.39 -9.78 6.27
C THR A 174 8.41 -10.86 5.99
N PHE A 175 9.55 -10.49 5.43
CA PHE A 175 10.66 -11.39 5.13
C PHE A 175 11.91 -10.97 5.90
N ILE A 176 12.38 -11.83 6.81
CA ILE A 176 13.56 -11.55 7.63
C ILE A 176 14.77 -12.15 6.94
N VAL A 177 15.60 -11.28 6.38
CA VAL A 177 16.82 -11.66 5.66
C VAL A 177 18.00 -11.70 6.63
N HIS A 178 18.74 -12.81 6.61
CA HIS A 178 19.95 -13.01 7.39
C HIS A 178 21.19 -13.00 6.49
N GLY A 179 22.28 -12.45 7.02
CA GLY A 179 23.52 -12.35 6.27
C GLY A 179 24.59 -11.57 6.99
N THR A 180 25.65 -11.24 6.27
CA THR A 180 26.78 -10.47 6.80
C THR A 180 26.75 -9.05 6.23
N ARG A 181 27.01 -8.06 7.09
CA ARG A 181 27.09 -6.63 6.72
C ARG A 181 25.78 -6.05 6.16
N LEU A 182 24.63 -6.55 6.62
CA LEU A 182 23.32 -6.07 6.17
C LEU A 182 23.04 -4.63 6.58
N LYS A 183 23.63 -4.13 7.66
CA LYS A 183 23.46 -2.74 8.15
C LYS A 183 23.92 -1.68 7.16
N VAL A 184 24.87 -2.02 6.27
CA VAL A 184 25.39 -1.11 5.24
C VAL A 184 24.72 -1.32 3.88
N LEU A 185 23.73 -2.20 3.79
CA LEU A 185 22.98 -2.44 2.56
C LEU A 185 22.19 -1.18 2.19
N PRO A 186 22.34 -0.66 0.96
CA PRO A 186 21.64 0.55 0.53
C PRO A 186 20.14 0.38 0.53
N GLU A 187 19.41 1.45 0.84
CA GLU A 187 17.94 1.46 0.77
C GLU A 187 17.41 1.12 -0.64
N SER A 188 18.15 1.51 -1.69
CA SER A 188 17.82 1.14 -3.06
C SER A 188 17.82 -0.38 -3.28
N TYR A 189 18.75 -1.09 -2.61
CA TYR A 189 18.81 -2.55 -2.71
C TYR A 189 17.72 -3.22 -1.88
N LYS A 190 17.37 -2.66 -0.72
CA LYS A 190 16.22 -3.14 0.08
C LYS A 190 14.93 -3.02 -0.74
N ARG A 191 14.68 -1.85 -1.37
CA ARG A 191 13.54 -1.66 -2.28
C ARG A 191 13.55 -2.63 -3.47
N TYR A 192 14.73 -2.94 -4.01
CA TYR A 192 14.85 -3.98 -5.04
C TYR A 192 14.33 -5.32 -4.53
N LEU A 193 14.74 -5.77 -3.33
CA LEU A 193 14.29 -7.02 -2.74
C LEU A 193 12.78 -7.02 -2.48
N GLU A 194 12.24 -5.95 -1.91
CA GLU A 194 10.80 -5.77 -1.69
C GLU A 194 10.02 -5.90 -3.01
N ASN A 195 10.44 -5.19 -4.05
CA ASN A 195 9.82 -5.25 -5.38
C ASN A 195 9.98 -6.62 -6.03
N PHE A 196 11.13 -7.27 -5.84
CA PHE A 196 11.37 -8.62 -6.34
C PHE A 196 10.42 -9.62 -5.69
N PHE A 197 10.31 -9.64 -4.35
CA PHE A 197 9.39 -10.51 -3.63
C PHE A 197 7.95 -10.21 -4.00
N ARG A 198 7.56 -8.95 -4.07
CA ARG A 198 6.21 -8.52 -4.49
C ARG A 198 5.85 -9.08 -5.87
N LYS A 199 6.74 -8.94 -6.83
CA LYS A 199 6.53 -9.45 -8.19
C LYS A 199 6.55 -10.98 -8.24
N ARG A 200 7.51 -11.61 -7.56
CA ARG A 200 7.68 -13.07 -7.53
C ARG A 200 6.47 -13.77 -6.94
N PHE A 201 5.92 -13.24 -5.87
CA PHE A 201 4.79 -13.80 -5.16
C PHE A 201 3.43 -13.24 -5.58
N LYS A 202 3.42 -12.36 -6.59
CA LYS A 202 2.22 -11.69 -7.13
C LYS A 202 1.42 -10.99 -6.04
N LEU A 203 2.10 -10.26 -5.16
CA LEU A 203 1.46 -9.49 -4.09
C LEU A 203 0.94 -8.17 -4.65
N VAL A 204 -0.33 -7.92 -4.40
CA VAL A 204 -1.06 -6.74 -4.88
C VAL A 204 -1.69 -6.04 -3.68
N GLY A 205 -1.65 -4.73 -3.66
CA GLY A 205 -2.33 -3.94 -2.64
C GLY A 205 -1.75 -4.10 -1.23
N THR A 206 -0.52 -4.60 -1.06
CA THR A 206 0.12 -4.74 0.26
C THR A 206 1.58 -4.29 0.21
N PRO A 207 2.06 -3.58 1.25
CA PRO A 207 3.49 -3.39 1.46
C PRO A 207 4.17 -4.73 1.78
N VAL A 208 5.48 -4.77 1.64
CA VAL A 208 6.33 -5.92 1.96
C VAL A 208 7.48 -5.42 2.81
#